data_857bba7de4149f209c37c9201720b976
#
_entry.id   857bba7de4149f209c37c9201720b976
#
_cell.length_a   1.000
_cell.length_b   1.000
_cell.length_c   1.000
_cell.angle_alpha   90.00
_cell.angle_beta   90.00
_cell.angle_gamma   90.00
#
_symmetry.space_group_name_H-M   'P 1'
#
loop_
_entity.id
_entity.type
_entity.pdbx_description
1 polymer ?
#
loop_
_entity_poly.entity_id
_entity_poly.type
_entity_poly.pdbx_seq_one_letter_code
_entity_poly.pdbx_strand_id
1 'polypeptide(L)'
;MIRIITSFVFSLAFLSCETPVPQFDAQSAFKHLIEQCDFGPRNPGSEGHENTKNYILDITKAFADSVIVQNFSFESALEKKSHQGFNIIARFNPSSETQVLIGAHWDTRPYADRDLKR
;
A
#
# COMPACT_ATOMS: atom_id res chain seq x y z
N MET A 1 52.91 33.46 39.87
CA MET A 1 52.53 32.17 39.22
C MET A 1 51.04 32.14 39.03
N ILE A 2 50.59 32.48 37.83
CA ILE A 2 49.18 32.49 37.49
C ILE A 2 48.83 31.14 36.89
N ARG A 3 47.95 30.39 37.57
CA ARG A 3 47.43 29.12 37.08
C ARG A 3 46.24 29.44 36.18
N ILE A 4 46.46 29.32 34.87
CA ILE A 4 45.38 29.36 33.86
C ILE A 4 44.66 28.01 33.91
N ILE A 5 43.48 28.00 34.51
CA ILE A 5 42.55 26.85 34.42
C ILE A 5 41.84 26.94 33.10
N THR A 6 42.35 26.17 32.14
CA THR A 6 41.67 26.01 30.84
C THR A 6 40.46 25.11 31.04
N SER A 7 39.29 25.73 31.18
CA SER A 7 38.02 25.01 31.24
C SER A 7 37.70 24.51 29.82
N PHE A 8 37.94 23.23 29.56
CA PHE A 8 37.58 22.56 28.34
C PHE A 8 36.06 22.29 28.38
N VAL A 9 35.30 23.21 27.87
CA VAL A 9 33.85 23.00 27.67
C VAL A 9 33.69 22.01 26.52
N PHE A 10 33.49 20.75 26.87
CA PHE A 10 33.10 19.70 25.92
C PHE A 10 31.66 19.94 25.55
N SER A 11 31.46 20.70 24.45
CA SER A 11 30.15 20.89 23.84
C SER A 11 29.79 19.58 23.17
N LEU A 12 29.01 18.73 23.87
CA LEU A 12 28.33 17.60 23.24
C LEU A 12 27.29 18.18 22.26
N ALA A 13 27.69 18.32 21.01
CA ALA A 13 26.75 18.45 19.93
C ALA A 13 25.94 17.15 19.86
N PHE A 14 24.75 17.15 20.44
CA PHE A 14 23.76 16.13 20.18
C PHE A 14 23.37 16.30 18.72
N LEU A 15 24.05 15.57 17.84
CA LEU A 15 23.58 15.32 16.49
C LEU A 15 22.31 14.51 16.65
N SER A 16 21.19 15.19 16.78
CA SER A 16 19.87 14.57 16.60
C SER A 16 19.85 14.07 15.16
N CYS A 17 20.10 12.78 15.00
CA CYS A 17 19.93 12.10 13.74
C CYS A 17 18.41 11.89 13.58
N GLU A 18 17.67 12.96 13.28
CA GLU A 18 16.32 12.83 12.81
C GLU A 18 16.38 12.13 11.45
N THR A 19 15.98 10.86 11.44
CA THR A 19 15.73 10.19 10.16
C THR A 19 14.65 10.97 9.44
N PRO A 20 14.96 11.58 8.27
CA PRO A 20 13.98 12.38 7.60
C PRO A 20 12.75 11.52 7.27
N VAL A 21 11.58 11.97 7.70
CA VAL A 21 10.32 11.31 7.33
C VAL A 21 10.20 11.38 5.81
N PRO A 22 10.08 10.23 5.13
CA PRO A 22 9.93 10.23 3.69
C PRO A 22 8.74 11.10 3.26
N GLN A 23 8.94 11.94 2.26
CA GLN A 23 7.85 12.72 1.69
C GLN A 23 6.94 11.81 0.88
N PHE A 24 5.63 11.98 1.04
CA PHE A 24 4.65 11.25 0.24
C PHE A 24 4.70 11.73 -1.21
N ASP A 25 4.97 10.80 -2.13
CA ASP A 25 4.95 11.08 -3.56
C ASP A 25 3.52 10.94 -4.12
N ALA A 26 2.79 12.05 -4.08
CA ALA A 26 1.41 12.11 -4.56
C ALA A 26 1.30 11.87 -6.07
N GLN A 27 2.31 12.26 -6.86
CA GLN A 27 2.30 12.04 -8.30
C GLN A 27 2.45 10.56 -8.65
N SER A 28 3.38 9.87 -8.00
CA SER A 28 3.55 8.43 -8.17
C SER A 28 2.30 7.67 -7.73
N ALA A 29 1.72 8.02 -6.59
CA ALA A 29 0.49 7.41 -6.11
C ALA A 29 -0.68 7.62 -7.09
N PHE A 30 -0.82 8.81 -7.64
CA PHE A 30 -1.86 9.10 -8.62
C PHE A 30 -1.64 8.35 -9.95
N LYS A 31 -0.39 8.21 -10.40
CA LYS A 31 -0.07 7.38 -11.56
C LYS A 31 -0.52 5.94 -11.37
N HIS A 32 -0.23 5.32 -10.21
CA HIS A 32 -0.69 3.97 -9.91
C HIS A 32 -2.23 3.84 -9.91
N LEU A 33 -2.95 4.89 -9.53
CA LEU A 33 -4.40 4.92 -9.61
C LEU A 33 -4.89 4.96 -11.06
N ILE A 34 -4.28 5.78 -11.92
CA ILE A 34 -4.60 5.85 -13.35
C ILE A 34 -4.37 4.49 -14.02
N GLU A 35 -3.20 3.88 -13.82
CA GLU A 35 -2.88 2.56 -14.39
C GLU A 35 -3.93 1.50 -14.02
N GLN A 36 -4.39 1.49 -12.77
CA GLN A 36 -5.46 0.59 -12.35
C GLN A 36 -6.80 0.88 -13.03
N CYS A 37 -7.10 2.16 -13.34
CA CYS A 37 -8.32 2.54 -14.07
C CYS A 37 -8.25 2.14 -15.55
N ASP A 38 -7.07 2.22 -16.16
CA ASP A 38 -6.85 1.92 -17.57
C ASP A 38 -7.03 0.43 -17.91
N PHE A 39 -6.91 -0.46 -16.92
CA PHE A 39 -7.28 -1.87 -17.08
C PHE A 39 -8.80 -2.09 -17.24
N GLY A 40 -9.62 -1.06 -17.07
CA GLY A 40 -11.07 -1.12 -17.20
C GLY A 40 -11.80 -1.67 -15.95
N PRO A 41 -12.99 -2.24 -16.12
CA PRO A 41 -13.77 -2.77 -15.00
C PRO A 41 -13.02 -3.87 -14.25
N ARG A 42 -12.95 -3.72 -12.91
CA ARG A 42 -12.22 -4.64 -12.02
C ARG A 42 -13.15 -5.49 -11.16
N ASN A 43 -14.36 -5.77 -11.66
CA ASN A 43 -15.27 -6.68 -11.00
C ASN A 43 -14.72 -8.12 -11.03
N PRO A 44 -14.92 -8.92 -9.99
CA PRO A 44 -14.39 -10.27 -9.90
C PRO A 44 -14.71 -11.13 -11.12
N GLY A 45 -13.67 -11.73 -11.70
CA GLY A 45 -13.77 -12.56 -12.92
C GLY A 45 -13.64 -11.79 -14.23
N SER A 46 -13.47 -10.46 -14.22
CA SER A 46 -13.16 -9.67 -15.41
C SER A 46 -11.66 -9.70 -15.74
N GLU A 47 -11.33 -9.39 -16.99
CA GLU A 47 -9.92 -9.23 -17.42
C GLU A 47 -9.24 -8.09 -16.66
N GLY A 48 -9.93 -6.95 -16.47
CA GLY A 48 -9.41 -5.83 -15.68
C GLY A 48 -9.11 -6.21 -14.23
N HIS A 49 -9.88 -7.13 -13.62
CA HIS A 49 -9.61 -7.68 -12.29
C HIS A 49 -8.29 -8.46 -12.26
N GLU A 50 -8.06 -9.35 -13.22
CA GLU A 50 -6.82 -10.13 -13.31
C GLU A 50 -5.61 -9.24 -13.61
N ASN A 51 -5.73 -8.30 -14.55
CA ASN A 51 -4.66 -7.37 -14.91
C ASN A 51 -4.28 -6.48 -13.72
N THR A 52 -5.27 -5.94 -13.00
CA THR A 52 -5.02 -5.12 -11.81
C THR A 52 -4.36 -5.94 -10.69
N LYS A 53 -4.82 -7.17 -10.45
CA LYS A 53 -4.18 -8.08 -9.48
C LYS A 53 -2.71 -8.26 -9.79
N ASN A 54 -2.38 -8.60 -11.03
CA ASN A 54 -1.01 -8.84 -11.46
C ASN A 54 -0.16 -7.56 -11.33
N TYR A 55 -0.68 -6.42 -11.75
CA TYR A 55 -0.04 -5.13 -11.59
C TYR A 55 0.28 -4.81 -10.12
N ILE A 56 -0.69 -4.95 -9.22
CA ILE A 56 -0.48 -4.72 -7.78
C ILE A 56 0.59 -5.68 -7.23
N LEU A 57 0.56 -6.95 -7.64
CA LEU A 57 1.55 -7.94 -7.23
C LEU A 57 2.96 -7.57 -7.70
N ASP A 58 3.13 -7.13 -8.94
CA ASP A 58 4.44 -6.77 -9.49
C ASP A 58 5.01 -5.55 -8.79
N ILE A 59 4.19 -4.52 -8.57
CA ILE A 59 4.63 -3.33 -7.83
C ILE A 59 4.95 -3.67 -6.37
N THR A 60 4.10 -4.39 -5.68
CA THR A 60 4.32 -4.68 -4.24
C THR A 60 5.51 -5.59 -4.01
N LYS A 61 5.74 -6.58 -4.87
CA LYS A 61 6.93 -7.46 -4.80
C LYS A 61 8.26 -6.72 -4.94
N ALA A 62 8.27 -5.57 -5.62
CA ALA A 62 9.49 -4.77 -5.78
C ALA A 62 9.90 -4.05 -4.49
N PHE A 63 8.99 -3.85 -3.54
CA PHE A 63 9.22 -3.02 -2.35
C PHE A 63 8.97 -3.75 -1.03
N ALA A 64 8.08 -4.75 -1.01
CA ALA A 64 7.69 -5.44 0.22
C ALA A 64 8.66 -6.58 0.58
N ASP A 65 8.87 -6.80 1.87
CA ASP A 65 9.64 -7.95 2.37
C ASP A 65 8.93 -9.28 2.11
N SER A 66 7.62 -9.27 2.08
CA SER A 66 6.82 -10.42 1.66
C SER A 66 5.46 -10.01 1.10
N VAL A 67 4.98 -10.79 0.14
CA VAL A 67 3.65 -10.61 -0.46
C VAL A 67 2.91 -11.94 -0.40
N ILE A 68 1.71 -11.91 0.15
CA ILE A 68 0.81 -13.07 0.28
C ILE A 68 -0.43 -12.80 -0.55
N VAL A 69 -0.82 -13.77 -1.38
CA VAL A 69 -2.11 -13.76 -2.06
C VAL A 69 -3.03 -14.73 -1.36
N GLN A 70 -4.06 -14.21 -0.72
CA GLN A 70 -5.10 -15.00 -0.09
C GLN A 70 -6.26 -15.16 -1.06
N ASN A 71 -6.43 -16.37 -1.58
CA ASN A 71 -7.53 -16.72 -2.48
C ASN A 71 -8.75 -17.14 -1.66
N PHE A 72 -9.93 -16.72 -2.11
CA PHE A 72 -11.19 -17.15 -1.53
C PHE A 72 -12.30 -17.20 -2.59
N SER A 73 -13.34 -17.98 -2.34
CA SER A 73 -14.53 -18.02 -3.17
C SER A 73 -15.69 -17.36 -2.42
N PHE A 74 -16.55 -16.68 -3.14
CA PHE A 74 -17.77 -16.10 -2.58
C PHE A 74 -18.92 -16.14 -3.58
N GLU A 75 -20.14 -16.19 -3.05
CA GLU A 75 -21.37 -16.10 -3.84
C GLU A 75 -21.78 -14.65 -4.02
N SER A 76 -21.91 -14.21 -5.27
CA SER A 76 -22.42 -12.87 -5.57
C SER A 76 -23.94 -12.86 -5.45
N ALA A 77 -24.45 -12.09 -4.49
CA ALA A 77 -25.90 -11.90 -4.34
C ALA A 77 -26.54 -11.22 -5.55
N LEU A 78 -25.79 -10.40 -6.28
CA LEU A 78 -26.26 -9.66 -7.47
C LEU A 78 -26.29 -10.56 -8.70
N GLU A 79 -25.26 -11.35 -8.92
CA GLU A 79 -25.07 -12.16 -10.11
C GLU A 79 -25.53 -13.61 -9.93
N LYS A 80 -25.81 -14.03 -8.68
CA LYS A 80 -26.24 -15.39 -8.30
C LYS A 80 -25.28 -16.48 -8.80
N LYS A 81 -23.99 -16.19 -8.75
CA LYS A 81 -22.93 -17.13 -9.12
C LYS A 81 -21.72 -16.99 -8.20
N SER A 82 -20.90 -18.03 -8.19
CA SER A 82 -19.65 -18.05 -7.44
C SER A 82 -18.54 -17.33 -8.19
N HIS A 83 -17.77 -16.55 -7.46
CA HIS A 83 -16.60 -15.86 -7.95
C HIS A 83 -15.37 -16.17 -7.11
N GLN A 84 -14.20 -16.03 -7.72
CA GLN A 84 -12.92 -16.02 -7.01
C GLN A 84 -12.57 -14.59 -6.63
N GLY A 85 -12.18 -14.42 -5.38
CA GLY A 85 -11.65 -13.17 -4.85
C GLY A 85 -10.23 -13.34 -4.36
N PHE A 86 -9.51 -12.23 -4.27
CA PHE A 86 -8.12 -12.20 -3.86
C PHE A 86 -7.87 -11.04 -2.88
N ASN A 87 -7.31 -11.36 -1.72
CA ASN A 87 -6.67 -10.34 -0.88
C ASN A 87 -5.16 -10.36 -1.16
N ILE A 88 -4.57 -9.20 -1.37
CA ILE A 88 -3.13 -9.04 -1.54
C ILE A 88 -2.61 -8.39 -0.27
N ILE A 89 -1.72 -9.08 0.43
CA ILE A 89 -1.15 -8.64 1.70
C ILE A 89 0.34 -8.42 1.49
N ALA A 90 0.76 -7.16 1.46
CA ALA A 90 2.16 -6.76 1.41
C ALA A 90 2.64 -6.42 2.83
N ARG A 91 3.75 -7.00 3.26
CA ARG A 91 4.33 -6.79 4.59
C ARG A 91 5.67 -6.07 4.47
N PHE A 92 5.82 -5.03 5.27
CA PHE A 92 7.04 -4.24 5.37
C PHE A 92 7.56 -4.32 6.81
N ASN A 93 8.83 -4.59 6.98
CA ASN A 93 9.48 -4.76 8.27
C ASN A 93 8.67 -5.66 9.23
N PRO A 94 8.41 -6.94 8.86
CA PRO A 94 7.51 -7.83 9.61
C PRO A 94 8.03 -8.18 11.01
N SER A 95 9.31 -7.89 11.31
CA SER A 95 9.93 -8.09 12.62
C SER A 95 9.75 -6.90 13.57
N SER A 96 9.17 -5.79 13.13
CA SER A 96 8.90 -4.64 14.00
C SER A 96 7.90 -5.02 15.10
N GLU A 97 8.14 -4.57 16.32
CA GLU A 97 7.22 -4.77 17.45
C GLU A 97 5.89 -4.04 17.25
N THR A 98 5.92 -2.93 16.51
CA THR A 98 4.71 -2.16 16.17
C THR A 98 4.34 -2.40 14.71
N GLN A 99 3.11 -2.85 14.50
CA GLN A 99 2.54 -3.10 13.16
C GLN A 99 1.34 -2.19 12.94
N VAL A 100 1.23 -1.66 11.72
CA VAL A 100 0.07 -0.88 11.27
C VAL A 100 -0.53 -1.60 10.07
N LEU A 101 -1.85 -1.81 10.09
CA LEU A 101 -2.59 -2.38 8.97
C LEU A 101 -3.30 -1.24 8.20
N ILE A 102 -3.00 -1.16 6.90
CA ILE A 102 -3.68 -0.26 5.97
C ILE A 102 -4.41 -1.13 4.95
N GLY A 103 -5.71 -0.90 4.78
CA GLY A 103 -6.52 -1.64 3.82
C GLY A 103 -7.21 -0.71 2.83
N ALA A 104 -7.30 -1.15 1.57
CA ALA A 104 -8.02 -0.46 0.52
C ALA A 104 -8.65 -1.46 -0.44
N HIS A 105 -9.82 -1.12 -0.99
CA HIS A 105 -10.41 -1.85 -2.10
C HIS A 105 -9.66 -1.56 -3.39
N TRP A 106 -9.48 -2.58 -4.22
CA TRP A 106 -8.96 -2.46 -5.56
C TRP A 106 -9.93 -2.99 -6.63
N ASP A 107 -10.93 -3.79 -6.23
CA ASP A 107 -12.01 -4.28 -7.08
C ASP A 107 -13.12 -3.23 -7.27
N THR A 108 -13.93 -3.41 -8.30
CA THR A 108 -15.12 -2.60 -8.58
C THR A 108 -16.38 -3.45 -8.53
N ARG A 109 -17.53 -2.79 -8.37
CA ARG A 109 -18.83 -3.46 -8.52
C ARG A 109 -19.11 -3.78 -9.98
N PRO A 110 -19.83 -4.88 -10.27
CA PRO A 110 -20.21 -5.21 -11.65
C PRO A 110 -21.23 -4.21 -12.24
N TYR A 111 -21.99 -3.51 -11.38
CA TYR A 111 -23.03 -2.55 -11.78
C TYR A 111 -22.98 -1.29 -10.91
N ALA A 112 -23.44 -0.17 -11.49
CA ALA A 112 -23.67 1.09 -10.77
C ALA A 112 -25.00 1.03 -9.98
N ASP A 113 -25.11 0.15 -9.00
CA ASP A 113 -26.32 -0.18 -8.25
C ASP A 113 -26.86 0.95 -7.38
N ARG A 114 -26.12 2.05 -7.23
CA ARG A 114 -26.53 3.24 -6.46
C ARG A 114 -26.69 4.48 -7.32
N ASP A 115 -26.52 4.38 -8.63
CA ASP A 115 -26.76 5.49 -9.54
C ASP A 115 -28.25 5.51 -9.95
N LEU A 116 -29.01 6.43 -9.35
CA LEU A 116 -30.43 6.61 -9.61
C LEU A 116 -30.71 7.47 -10.87
N LYS A 117 -29.68 7.93 -11.58
CA LYS A 117 -29.79 8.81 -12.76
C LYS A 117 -29.35 8.11 -14.04
N ARG A 118 -29.88 6.95 -14.31
CA ARG A 118 -29.83 6.34 -15.64
C ARG A 118 -31.19 6.38 -16.31
#